data_63f5a375244e7472b434d8e73784bd27
#
_entry.id   63f5a375244e7472b434d8e73784bd27
#
_cell.length_a   1.000
_cell.length_b   1.000
_cell.length_c   1.000
_cell.angle_alpha   90.00
_cell.angle_beta   90.00
_cell.angle_gamma   90.00
#
_symmetry.space_group_name_H-M   'P 1'
#
loop_
_entity.id
_entity.type
_entity.pdbx_description
1 polymer ?
#
loop_
_entity_poly.entity_id
_entity_poly.type
_entity_poly.pdbx_seq_one_letter_code
_entity_poly.pdbx_strand_id
1 'polypeptide(L)'
;MARPLRIEFEGALYHVTSRGNKKEAIYLDDMDRLIFLEVLSDVCQRYNWVCHAYCLMTNHYHLLIETPDANLSVGMRHLNGVYTQKFNFHHGRVGHVYQGRYKGILVEKEAHLLELARYVVLNPVRARMVSEAEDWRWSSYRATSGMVKSPEFLSVDWLLSVFGDKQSKAVKAYQRFVNQGKDCSSPWKALRHQMYLGSNHFVEEMLGRLGEERSLSEIPSAQRRPVPKSLVYYEAKSLDRDSAIVLAYKSGGYSMKDIGDYFGLHYSRVSRIIKAKSKT
;
A
#
# COMPACT_ATOMS: atom_id res chain seq x y z
N MET A 1 -16.53 -14.69 0.28
CA MET A 1 -15.28 -14.06 -0.27
C MET A 1 -14.13 -14.37 0.66
N ALA A 2 -13.06 -14.94 0.12
CA ALA A 2 -11.87 -15.26 0.90
C ALA A 2 -11.26 -13.97 1.51
N ARG A 3 -10.86 -14.04 2.78
CA ARG A 3 -10.31 -12.88 3.51
C ARG A 3 -8.85 -12.67 3.14
N PRO A 4 -8.41 -11.43 2.80
CA PRO A 4 -6.99 -11.16 2.60
C PRO A 4 -6.20 -11.52 3.85
N LEU A 5 -5.06 -12.18 3.64
CA LEU A 5 -4.09 -12.46 4.69
C LEU A 5 -3.60 -11.14 5.29
N ARG A 6 -3.41 -11.12 6.60
CA ARG A 6 -2.81 -10.00 7.32
C ARG A 6 -1.61 -10.54 8.07
N ILE A 7 -0.44 -10.14 7.61
CA ILE A 7 0.81 -10.44 8.30
C ILE A 7 1.08 -9.26 9.22
N GLU A 8 1.20 -9.52 10.50
CA GLU A 8 1.52 -8.54 11.52
C GLU A 8 2.71 -9.06 12.33
N PHE A 9 3.76 -8.25 12.42
CA PHE A 9 4.95 -8.52 13.23
C PHE A 9 5.55 -7.21 13.73
N GLU A 10 6.39 -7.30 14.73
CA GLU A 10 7.06 -6.17 15.35
C GLU A 10 7.99 -5.46 14.36
N GLY A 11 7.90 -4.13 14.29
CA GLY A 11 8.66 -3.30 13.38
C GLY A 11 8.20 -3.34 11.92
N ALA A 12 7.04 -3.94 11.63
CA ALA A 12 6.52 -4.02 10.28
C ALA A 12 6.10 -2.65 9.73
N LEU A 13 6.49 -2.35 8.49
CA LEU A 13 6.08 -1.14 7.77
C LEU A 13 4.94 -1.47 6.81
N TYR A 14 3.90 -0.66 6.83
CA TYR A 14 2.72 -0.81 5.98
C TYR A 14 2.37 0.47 5.25
N HIS A 15 2.03 0.34 3.97
CA HIS A 15 1.20 1.33 3.31
C HIS A 15 -0.27 0.95 3.47
N VAL A 16 -1.02 1.80 4.15
CA VAL A 16 -2.42 1.55 4.51
C VAL A 16 -3.33 2.51 3.75
N THR A 17 -4.42 1.95 3.20
CA THR A 17 -5.47 2.74 2.55
C THR A 17 -6.85 2.26 2.97
N SER A 18 -7.80 3.19 3.06
CA SER A 18 -9.22 2.87 3.15
C SER A 18 -10.02 3.83 2.28
N ARG A 19 -11.02 3.35 1.61
CA ARG A 19 -11.80 4.11 0.64
C ARG A 19 -13.25 4.20 1.02
N GLY A 20 -13.87 5.31 0.68
CA GLY A 20 -15.29 5.54 0.89
C GLY A 20 -16.19 4.53 0.18
N ASN A 21 -17.30 4.19 0.83
CA ASN A 21 -18.33 3.35 0.25
C ASN A 21 -18.82 3.98 -1.07
N LYS A 22 -19.05 3.16 -2.10
CA LYS A 22 -19.40 3.63 -3.46
C LYS A 22 -18.46 4.70 -4.05
N LYS A 23 -17.23 4.82 -3.51
CA LYS A 23 -16.27 5.89 -3.84
C LYS A 23 -16.73 7.29 -3.41
N GLU A 24 -17.70 7.40 -2.52
CA GLU A 24 -18.14 8.66 -1.95
C GLU A 24 -17.04 9.32 -1.11
N ALA A 25 -17.16 10.64 -0.92
CA ALA A 25 -16.27 11.40 -0.06
C ALA A 25 -16.34 10.88 1.39
N ILE A 26 -15.18 10.76 2.02
CA ILE A 26 -15.04 10.42 3.43
C ILE A 26 -14.69 11.65 4.28
N TYR A 27 -14.53 12.80 3.62
CA TYR A 27 -14.36 14.11 4.21
C TYR A 27 -15.25 15.08 3.44
N LEU A 28 -16.29 15.61 4.07
CA LEU A 28 -17.21 16.57 3.46
C LEU A 28 -16.72 18.00 3.67
N ASP A 29 -16.01 18.24 4.77
CA ASP A 29 -15.43 19.53 5.10
C ASP A 29 -14.02 19.38 5.71
N ASP A 30 -13.43 20.50 6.12
CA ASP A 30 -12.11 20.55 6.74
C ASP A 30 -12.14 20.00 8.18
N MET A 31 -13.28 20.10 8.87
CA MET A 31 -13.44 19.58 10.24
C MET A 31 -13.32 18.05 10.24
N ASP A 32 -13.88 17.37 9.25
CA ASP A 32 -13.73 15.91 9.09
C ASP A 32 -12.27 15.49 9.02
N ARG A 33 -11.44 16.25 8.28
CA ARG A 33 -10.01 15.94 8.17
C ARG A 33 -9.26 16.20 9.47
N LEU A 34 -9.62 17.26 10.18
CA LEU A 34 -9.06 17.54 11.51
C LEU A 34 -9.43 16.44 12.50
N ILE A 35 -10.69 16.01 12.52
CA ILE A 35 -11.18 14.90 13.34
C ILE A 35 -10.41 13.60 12.99
N PHE A 36 -10.18 13.33 11.69
CA PHE A 36 -9.41 12.17 11.29
C PHE A 36 -7.98 12.20 11.82
N LEU A 37 -7.30 13.35 11.72
CA LEU A 37 -5.92 13.51 12.21
C LEU A 37 -5.84 13.43 13.75
N GLU A 38 -6.85 13.94 14.45
CA GLU A 38 -6.98 13.77 15.90
C GLU A 38 -7.07 12.27 16.27
N VAL A 39 -7.98 11.53 15.63
CA VAL A 39 -8.14 10.10 15.88
C VAL A 39 -6.88 9.32 15.48
N LEU A 40 -6.19 9.71 14.41
CA LEU A 40 -4.91 9.12 14.02
C LEU A 40 -3.85 9.34 15.08
N SER A 41 -3.78 10.56 15.67
CA SER A 41 -2.87 10.88 16.77
C SER A 41 -3.11 9.97 17.98
N ASP A 42 -4.37 9.84 18.39
CA ASP A 42 -4.78 8.97 19.49
C ASP A 42 -4.40 7.50 19.24
N VAL A 43 -4.58 7.03 18.01
CA VAL A 43 -4.22 5.67 17.61
C VAL A 43 -2.71 5.47 17.62
N CYS A 44 -1.95 6.42 17.09
CA CYS A 44 -0.47 6.36 17.12
C CYS A 44 0.05 6.26 18.56
N GLN A 45 -0.46 7.10 19.44
CA GLN A 45 -0.08 7.08 20.85
C GLN A 45 -0.49 5.78 21.54
N ARG A 46 -1.75 5.36 21.37
CA ARG A 46 -2.31 4.19 22.06
C ARG A 46 -1.69 2.87 21.64
N TYR A 47 -1.35 2.72 20.36
CA TYR A 47 -0.85 1.48 19.77
C TYR A 47 0.63 1.55 19.41
N ASN A 48 1.34 2.56 19.88
CA ASN A 48 2.76 2.76 19.64
C ASN A 48 3.11 2.77 18.13
N TRP A 49 2.27 3.42 17.30
CA TRP A 49 2.53 3.50 15.87
C TRP A 49 3.46 4.66 15.53
N VAL A 50 4.32 4.43 14.55
CA VAL A 50 5.15 5.48 13.95
C VAL A 50 4.56 5.83 12.58
N CYS A 51 4.03 7.04 12.43
CA CYS A 51 3.53 7.54 11.15
C CYS A 51 4.65 8.26 10.41
N HIS A 52 5.07 7.72 9.25
CA HIS A 52 6.14 8.31 8.43
C HIS A 52 5.60 9.30 7.38
N ALA A 53 4.41 9.05 6.86
CA ALA A 53 3.74 9.94 5.92
C ALA A 53 2.24 9.68 5.91
N TYR A 54 1.46 10.72 5.59
CA TYR A 54 0.03 10.59 5.34
C TYR A 54 -0.42 11.51 4.19
N CYS A 55 -1.54 11.15 3.57
CA CYS A 55 -2.26 11.99 2.64
C CYS A 55 -3.75 11.68 2.70
N LEU A 56 -4.57 12.69 3.04
CA LEU A 56 -6.02 12.61 3.07
C LEU A 56 -6.57 13.12 1.74
N MET A 57 -6.99 12.20 0.88
CA MET A 57 -7.65 12.53 -0.39
C MET A 57 -9.13 12.86 -0.15
N THR A 58 -9.92 13.07 -1.17
CA THR A 58 -11.37 13.35 -0.99
C THR A 58 -12.13 12.13 -0.48
N ASN A 59 -11.89 10.96 -1.07
CA ASN A 59 -12.68 9.75 -0.82
C ASN A 59 -11.87 8.56 -0.30
N HIS A 60 -10.61 8.76 0.06
CA HIS A 60 -9.72 7.78 0.64
C HIS A 60 -8.53 8.47 1.31
N TYR A 61 -7.75 7.70 2.04
CA TYR A 61 -6.49 8.16 2.60
C TYR A 61 -5.35 7.19 2.30
N HIS A 62 -4.14 7.70 2.38
CA HIS A 62 -2.90 6.94 2.39
C HIS A 62 -2.15 7.21 3.69
N LEU A 63 -1.74 6.15 4.38
CA LEU A 63 -0.89 6.22 5.55
C LEU A 63 0.32 5.33 5.33
N LEU A 64 1.49 5.78 5.76
CA LEU A 64 2.71 4.97 5.84
C LEU A 64 3.03 4.79 7.32
N ILE A 65 2.69 3.60 7.84
CA ILE A 65 2.71 3.28 9.28
C ILE A 65 3.69 2.17 9.55
N GLU A 66 4.56 2.37 10.52
CA GLU A 66 5.34 1.31 11.14
C GLU A 66 4.69 0.93 12.47
N THR A 67 4.61 -0.36 12.74
CA THR A 67 4.06 -0.88 13.98
C THR A 67 5.16 -1.56 14.79
N PRO A 68 5.80 -0.86 15.75
CA PRO A 68 6.76 -1.48 16.67
C PRO A 68 6.19 -2.73 17.35
N ASP A 69 4.89 -2.69 17.66
CA ASP A 69 4.12 -3.83 18.15
C ASP A 69 3.25 -4.40 17.03
N ALA A 70 3.09 -5.72 16.94
CA ALA A 70 2.33 -6.40 15.89
C ALA A 70 0.81 -6.19 16.02
N ASN A 71 0.31 -4.96 15.86
CA ASN A 71 -1.05 -4.56 16.25
C ASN A 71 -1.82 -3.74 15.20
N LEU A 72 -1.44 -3.82 13.92
CA LEU A 72 -2.06 -3.02 12.84
C LEU A 72 -3.59 -3.20 12.78
N SER A 73 -4.07 -4.45 12.87
CA SER A 73 -5.52 -4.73 12.75
C SER A 73 -6.35 -4.10 13.86
N VAL A 74 -5.82 -4.08 15.07
CA VAL A 74 -6.50 -3.48 16.24
C VAL A 74 -6.53 -1.97 16.10
N GLY A 75 -5.41 -1.35 15.78
CA GLY A 75 -5.32 0.10 15.58
C GLY A 75 -6.18 0.57 14.40
N MET A 76 -6.20 -0.16 13.29
CA MET A 76 -7.03 0.18 12.15
C MET A 76 -8.53 0.04 12.41
N ARG A 77 -8.94 -0.93 13.22
CA ARG A 77 -10.33 -1.04 13.68
C ARG A 77 -10.71 0.17 14.53
N HIS A 78 -9.80 0.61 15.40
CA HIS A 78 -10.01 1.81 16.21
C HIS A 78 -10.11 3.06 15.32
N LEU A 79 -9.11 3.32 14.45
CA LEU A 79 -9.08 4.48 13.57
C LEU A 79 -10.36 4.59 12.73
N ASN A 80 -10.67 3.56 11.96
CA ASN A 80 -11.82 3.61 11.07
C ASN A 80 -13.16 3.60 11.82
N GLY A 81 -13.24 2.89 12.95
CA GLY A 81 -14.45 2.81 13.77
C GLY A 81 -14.79 4.13 14.44
N VAL A 82 -13.83 4.73 15.15
CA VAL A 82 -14.02 6.00 15.86
C VAL A 82 -14.26 7.15 14.88
N TYR A 83 -13.46 7.21 13.78
CA TYR A 83 -13.71 8.21 12.75
C TYR A 83 -15.11 8.08 12.14
N THR A 84 -15.56 6.86 11.80
CA THR A 84 -16.92 6.65 11.28
C THR A 84 -17.99 7.15 12.25
N GLN A 85 -17.83 6.90 13.55
CA GLN A 85 -18.78 7.37 14.57
C GLN A 85 -18.80 8.89 14.63
N LYS A 86 -17.63 9.55 14.72
CA LYS A 86 -17.51 11.02 14.77
C LYS A 86 -18.07 11.66 13.48
N PHE A 87 -17.74 11.11 12.30
CA PHE A 87 -18.24 11.58 10.99
C PHE A 87 -19.78 11.47 10.90
N ASN A 88 -20.32 10.30 11.24
CA ASN A 88 -21.76 10.09 11.19
C ASN A 88 -22.51 11.01 12.18
N PHE A 89 -21.97 11.19 13.36
CA PHE A 89 -22.51 12.13 14.35
C PHE A 89 -22.51 13.57 13.85
N HIS A 90 -21.38 14.03 13.29
CA HIS A 90 -21.21 15.38 12.78
C HIS A 90 -22.18 15.72 11.64
N HIS A 91 -22.45 14.74 10.76
CA HIS A 91 -23.30 14.92 9.57
C HIS A 91 -24.70 14.34 9.70
N GLY A 92 -25.14 13.91 10.88
CA GLY A 92 -26.46 13.30 11.07
C GLY A 92 -26.70 12.05 10.21
N ARG A 93 -25.62 11.28 9.92
CA ARG A 93 -25.65 10.09 9.06
C ARG A 93 -25.62 8.80 9.87
N VAL A 94 -25.97 7.70 9.21
CA VAL A 94 -25.88 6.34 9.74
C VAL A 94 -25.23 5.42 8.70
N GLY A 95 -24.64 4.31 9.16
CA GLY A 95 -24.09 3.28 8.28
C GLY A 95 -22.60 3.40 8.05
N HIS A 96 -22.11 2.71 7.01
CA HIS A 96 -20.70 2.57 6.72
C HIS A 96 -20.14 3.75 5.92
N VAL A 97 -19.09 4.39 6.44
CA VAL A 97 -18.32 5.39 5.69
C VAL A 97 -17.39 4.69 4.70
N TYR A 98 -16.76 3.59 5.09
CA TYR A 98 -15.78 2.89 4.27
C TYR A 98 -16.35 1.70 3.51
N GLN A 99 -15.79 1.44 2.32
CA GLN A 99 -16.10 0.27 1.51
C GLN A 99 -15.33 -0.96 2.04
N GLY A 100 -15.86 -1.61 3.06
CA GLY A 100 -15.25 -2.79 3.64
C GLY A 100 -14.01 -2.48 4.50
N ARG A 101 -13.08 -3.43 4.57
CA ARG A 101 -11.87 -3.32 5.39
C ARG A 101 -10.79 -2.48 4.72
N TYR A 102 -9.86 -1.94 5.51
CA TYR A 102 -8.66 -1.29 4.99
C TYR A 102 -7.81 -2.26 4.15
N LYS A 103 -7.05 -1.74 3.21
CA LYS A 103 -6.00 -2.44 2.48
C LYS A 103 -4.66 -2.08 3.11
N GLY A 104 -3.90 -3.07 3.57
CA GLY A 104 -2.53 -2.94 4.04
C GLY A 104 -1.59 -3.65 3.07
N ILE A 105 -0.57 -2.95 2.62
CA ILE A 105 0.54 -3.49 1.84
C ILE A 105 1.75 -3.51 2.76
N LEU A 106 2.31 -4.69 3.00
CA LEU A 106 3.53 -4.86 3.77
C LEU A 106 4.73 -4.44 2.90
N VAL A 107 5.63 -3.67 3.49
CA VAL A 107 6.72 -2.98 2.79
C VAL A 107 8.07 -3.38 3.34
N GLU A 108 9.01 -3.71 2.48
CA GLU A 108 10.43 -3.84 2.83
C GLU A 108 10.99 -2.44 3.14
N LYS A 109 11.20 -2.17 4.43
CA LYS A 109 11.41 -0.83 4.97
C LYS A 109 12.63 -0.13 4.35
N GLU A 110 13.79 -0.80 4.37
CA GLU A 110 15.06 -0.23 3.93
C GLU A 110 15.06 0.14 2.44
N ALA A 111 14.36 -0.65 1.63
CA ALA A 111 14.34 -0.47 0.18
C ALA A 111 13.28 0.54 -0.30
N HIS A 112 12.16 0.68 0.43
CA HIS A 112 10.98 1.35 -0.13
C HIS A 112 10.40 2.50 0.70
N LEU A 113 10.86 2.71 1.94
CA LEU A 113 10.25 3.71 2.84
C LEU A 113 10.26 5.12 2.22
N LEU A 114 11.42 5.59 1.72
CA LEU A 114 11.57 6.93 1.16
C LEU A 114 10.70 7.11 -0.09
N GLU A 115 10.73 6.13 -0.98
CA GLU A 115 9.95 6.16 -2.21
C GLU A 115 8.44 6.19 -1.93
N LEU A 116 8.00 5.44 -0.92
CA LEU A 116 6.60 5.46 -0.51
C LEU A 116 6.23 6.73 0.23
N ALA A 117 7.09 7.28 1.08
CA ALA A 117 6.84 8.57 1.71
C ALA A 117 6.63 9.65 0.65
N ARG A 118 7.50 9.69 -0.38
CA ARG A 118 7.36 10.57 -1.54
C ARG A 118 6.07 10.30 -2.31
N TYR A 119 5.79 9.03 -2.61
CA TYR A 119 4.56 8.64 -3.31
C TYR A 119 3.30 9.10 -2.57
N VAL A 120 3.25 8.90 -1.25
CA VAL A 120 2.09 9.27 -0.42
C VAL A 120 1.79 10.77 -0.52
N VAL A 121 2.80 11.64 -0.40
CA VAL A 121 2.57 13.09 -0.44
C VAL A 121 2.33 13.63 -1.85
N LEU A 122 2.73 12.90 -2.90
CA LEU A 122 2.48 13.26 -4.30
C LEU A 122 1.13 12.76 -4.84
N ASN A 123 0.32 12.02 -4.06
CA ASN A 123 -0.96 11.52 -4.56
C ASN A 123 -1.89 12.61 -5.10
N PRO A 124 -2.04 13.80 -4.46
CA PRO A 124 -2.88 14.87 -4.98
C PRO A 124 -2.37 15.43 -6.32
N VAL A 125 -1.05 15.55 -6.48
CA VAL A 125 -0.44 15.99 -7.76
C VAL A 125 -0.68 14.96 -8.86
N ARG A 126 -0.46 13.68 -8.56
CA ARG A 126 -0.72 12.56 -9.49
C ARG A 126 -2.19 12.44 -9.86
N ALA A 127 -3.09 12.79 -8.94
CA ALA A 127 -4.53 12.86 -9.19
C ALA A 127 -4.96 14.16 -9.90
N ARG A 128 -4.04 15.08 -10.21
CA ARG A 128 -4.27 16.39 -10.82
C ARG A 128 -5.23 17.27 -10.01
N MET A 129 -5.24 17.11 -8.70
CA MET A 129 -6.03 17.95 -7.79
C MET A 129 -5.32 19.26 -7.49
N VAL A 130 -3.98 19.24 -7.48
CA VAL A 130 -3.08 20.38 -7.29
C VAL A 130 -1.86 20.24 -8.20
N SER A 131 -1.12 21.32 -8.42
CA SER A 131 0.11 21.32 -9.24
C SER A 131 1.34 20.93 -8.43
N GLU A 132 1.41 21.35 -7.17
CA GLU A 132 2.53 21.14 -6.28
C GLU A 132 2.10 20.41 -5.00
N ALA A 133 3.01 19.63 -4.39
CA ALA A 133 2.70 18.91 -3.16
C ALA A 133 2.38 19.87 -1.98
N GLU A 134 2.95 21.06 -1.99
CA GLU A 134 2.72 22.11 -1.00
C GLU A 134 1.31 22.72 -1.06
N ASP A 135 0.66 22.66 -2.21
CA ASP A 135 -0.69 23.18 -2.39
C ASP A 135 -1.75 22.30 -1.70
N TRP A 136 -1.40 21.05 -1.40
CA TRP A 136 -2.31 20.13 -0.70
C TRP A 136 -2.04 20.09 0.80
N ARG A 137 -2.78 20.91 1.56
CA ARG A 137 -2.62 21.05 3.01
C ARG A 137 -2.91 19.77 3.83
N TRP A 138 -3.56 18.78 3.26
CA TRP A 138 -4.01 17.55 3.91
C TRP A 138 -3.06 16.37 3.71
N SER A 139 -1.79 16.66 3.52
CA SER A 139 -0.71 15.68 3.52
C SER A 139 0.39 16.06 4.51
N SER A 140 1.24 15.10 4.85
CA SER A 140 2.42 15.32 5.70
C SER A 140 3.51 16.19 5.04
N TYR A 141 3.41 16.52 3.74
CA TYR A 141 4.45 17.26 3.02
C TYR A 141 4.83 18.57 3.69
N ARG A 142 3.83 19.40 4.04
CA ARG A 142 4.09 20.74 4.61
C ARG A 142 4.77 20.67 5.97
N ALA A 143 4.42 19.68 6.80
CA ALA A 143 5.06 19.44 8.08
C ALA A 143 6.50 18.96 7.91
N THR A 144 6.73 17.97 7.05
CA THR A 144 8.07 17.43 6.75
C THR A 144 8.97 18.48 6.09
N SER A 145 8.40 19.40 5.29
CA SER A 145 9.11 20.51 4.64
C SER A 145 9.32 21.72 5.58
N GLY A 146 8.92 21.63 6.85
CA GLY A 146 9.07 22.73 7.82
C GLY A 146 8.21 23.96 7.56
N MET A 147 7.20 23.86 6.71
CA MET A 147 6.26 24.95 6.37
C MET A 147 5.21 25.17 7.46
N VAL A 148 4.92 24.11 8.23
CA VAL A 148 4.01 24.14 9.37
C VAL A 148 4.59 23.31 10.51
N LYS A 149 4.14 23.56 11.73
CA LYS A 149 4.53 22.74 12.89
C LYS A 149 4.13 21.28 12.64
N SER A 150 5.08 20.36 12.88
CA SER A 150 4.81 18.94 12.76
C SER A 150 3.87 18.46 13.87
N PRO A 151 2.83 17.65 13.56
CA PRO A 151 2.09 16.91 14.57
C PRO A 151 3.01 15.92 15.31
N GLU A 152 2.78 15.69 16.59
CA GLU A 152 3.62 14.82 17.42
C GLU A 152 3.66 13.36 16.91
N PHE A 153 2.58 12.89 16.30
CA PHE A 153 2.49 11.53 15.77
C PHE A 153 3.28 11.31 14.48
N LEU A 154 3.75 12.39 13.81
CA LEU A 154 4.47 12.30 12.54
C LEU A 154 5.98 12.23 12.76
N SER A 155 6.61 11.17 12.30
CA SER A 155 8.06 10.96 12.39
C SER A 155 8.81 11.74 11.30
N VAL A 156 9.08 13.01 11.56
CA VAL A 156 9.78 13.91 10.62
C VAL A 156 11.30 13.76 10.71
N ASP A 157 11.83 13.69 11.93
CA ASP A 157 13.29 13.74 12.17
C ASP A 157 14.01 12.56 11.54
N TRP A 158 13.46 11.35 11.68
CA TRP A 158 14.02 10.16 11.04
C TRP A 158 14.04 10.32 9.51
N LEU A 159 12.92 10.76 8.91
CA LEU A 159 12.83 10.94 7.46
C LEU A 159 13.84 11.98 6.96
N LEU A 160 13.99 13.09 7.67
CA LEU A 160 14.92 14.14 7.29
C LEU A 160 16.39 13.77 7.52
N SER A 161 16.68 12.93 8.53
CA SER A 161 18.08 12.49 8.80
C SER A 161 18.71 11.75 7.63
N VAL A 162 17.91 11.09 6.77
CA VAL A 162 18.39 10.45 5.55
C VAL A 162 18.94 11.46 4.52
N PHE A 163 18.49 12.71 4.60
CA PHE A 163 18.88 13.78 3.68
C PHE A 163 20.03 14.66 4.22
N GLY A 164 20.48 14.44 5.44
CA GLY A 164 21.65 15.08 6.04
C GLY A 164 21.44 15.58 7.46
N ASP A 165 22.53 15.88 8.16
CA ASP A 165 22.55 16.21 9.57
C ASP A 165 22.04 17.64 9.89
N LYS A 166 22.13 18.55 8.92
CA LYS A 166 21.65 19.93 9.09
C LYS A 166 20.20 20.06 8.61
N GLN A 167 19.26 20.28 9.53
CA GLN A 167 17.82 20.34 9.24
C GLN A 167 17.48 21.21 8.01
N SER A 168 18.06 22.42 7.89
CA SER A 168 17.77 23.31 6.76
C SER A 168 18.25 22.75 5.40
N LYS A 169 19.35 21.99 5.40
CA LYS A 169 19.84 21.30 4.19
C LYS A 169 19.00 20.07 3.89
N ALA A 170 18.66 19.30 4.92
CA ALA A 170 17.82 18.11 4.81
C ALA A 170 16.43 18.44 4.24
N VAL A 171 15.78 19.50 4.75
CA VAL A 171 14.51 20.00 4.22
C VAL A 171 14.58 20.35 2.74
N LYS A 172 15.61 21.11 2.32
CA LYS A 172 15.78 21.46 0.90
C LYS A 172 16.05 20.23 0.02
N ALA A 173 16.78 19.24 0.54
CA ALA A 173 17.03 17.99 -0.16
C ALA A 173 15.76 17.14 -0.28
N TYR A 174 14.96 17.05 0.79
CA TYR A 174 13.64 16.40 0.78
C TYR A 174 12.70 17.06 -0.23
N GLN A 175 12.59 18.38 -0.25
CA GLN A 175 11.76 19.11 -1.22
C GLN A 175 12.16 18.79 -2.66
N ARG A 176 13.47 18.80 -2.97
CA ARG A 176 13.98 18.40 -4.30
C ARG A 176 13.65 16.96 -4.62
N PHE A 177 13.84 16.04 -3.65
CA PHE A 177 13.52 14.63 -3.80
C PHE A 177 12.04 14.41 -4.12
N VAL A 178 11.14 15.10 -3.43
CA VAL A 178 9.69 15.02 -3.71
C VAL A 178 9.39 15.57 -5.11
N ASN A 179 9.90 16.72 -5.47
CA ASN A 179 9.66 17.33 -6.79
C ASN A 179 10.13 16.43 -7.95
N GLN A 180 11.28 15.79 -7.82
CA GLN A 180 11.78 14.82 -8.81
C GLN A 180 10.89 13.58 -8.97
N GLY A 181 10.03 13.32 -7.99
CA GLY A 181 9.11 12.16 -8.01
C GLY A 181 7.83 12.37 -8.81
N LYS A 182 7.52 13.56 -9.31
CA LYS A 182 6.27 13.86 -10.02
C LYS A 182 6.09 12.97 -11.25
N ASP A 183 7.15 12.78 -12.02
CA ASP A 183 7.16 12.00 -13.27
C ASP A 183 7.64 10.56 -13.08
N CYS A 184 7.99 10.16 -11.85
CA CYS A 184 8.43 8.80 -11.57
C CYS A 184 7.28 7.80 -11.72
N SER A 185 7.64 6.59 -12.17
CA SER A 185 6.68 5.49 -12.25
C SER A 185 6.12 5.13 -10.88
N SER A 186 4.91 4.58 -10.86
CA SER A 186 4.26 4.13 -9.62
C SER A 186 5.06 3.00 -8.96
N PRO A 187 5.33 3.04 -7.64
CA PRO A 187 5.99 1.96 -6.91
C PRO A 187 5.21 0.63 -6.96
N TRP A 188 3.94 0.68 -7.26
CA TRP A 188 3.08 -0.50 -7.33
C TRP A 188 3.37 -1.44 -8.50
N LYS A 189 4.26 -1.07 -9.42
CA LYS A 189 4.74 -2.00 -10.46
C LYS A 189 5.52 -3.18 -9.86
N ALA A 190 6.16 -2.98 -8.71
CA ALA A 190 6.89 -4.01 -7.98
C ALA A 190 6.01 -4.76 -6.94
N LEU A 191 4.69 -4.49 -6.90
CA LEU A 191 3.78 -5.13 -5.95
C LEU A 191 3.65 -6.63 -6.23
N ARG A 192 3.92 -7.46 -5.21
CA ARG A 192 3.81 -8.92 -5.25
C ARG A 192 2.58 -9.39 -4.48
N HIS A 193 1.92 -10.42 -4.98
CA HIS A 193 0.73 -11.05 -4.34
C HIS A 193 -0.34 -10.03 -3.87
N GLN A 194 -0.39 -8.83 -4.46
CA GLN A 194 -1.28 -7.71 -4.11
C GLN A 194 -1.09 -7.16 -2.69
N MET A 195 -0.06 -7.58 -1.95
CA MET A 195 0.14 -7.18 -0.55
C MET A 195 1.59 -7.03 -0.09
N TYR A 196 2.59 -7.33 -0.93
CA TYR A 196 4.01 -7.16 -0.59
C TYR A 196 4.67 -6.19 -1.55
N LEU A 197 5.40 -5.24 -1.01
CA LEU A 197 6.30 -4.38 -1.75
C LEU A 197 7.72 -4.61 -1.24
N GLY A 198 8.52 -5.35 -1.99
CA GLY A 198 9.86 -5.74 -1.61
C GLY A 198 10.48 -6.76 -2.55
N SER A 199 11.69 -7.18 -2.21
CA SER A 199 12.45 -8.21 -2.92
C SER A 199 11.77 -9.59 -2.84
N ASN A 200 12.18 -10.51 -3.71
CA ASN A 200 11.69 -11.89 -3.63
C ASN A 200 12.08 -12.56 -2.30
N HIS A 201 13.28 -12.26 -1.79
CA HIS A 201 13.74 -12.76 -0.49
C HIS A 201 12.82 -12.27 0.65
N PHE A 202 12.50 -10.97 0.67
CA PHE A 202 11.55 -10.41 1.63
C PHE A 202 10.19 -11.11 1.58
N VAL A 203 9.67 -11.35 0.38
CA VAL A 203 8.37 -12.02 0.22
C VAL A 203 8.43 -13.48 0.72
N GLU A 204 9.50 -14.21 0.43
CA GLU A 204 9.72 -15.60 0.89
C GLU A 204 9.83 -15.65 2.42
N GLU A 205 10.58 -14.73 3.04
CA GLU A 205 10.69 -14.59 4.49
C GLU A 205 9.32 -14.33 5.13
N MET A 206 8.54 -13.38 4.58
CA MET A 206 7.21 -13.04 5.10
C MET A 206 6.22 -14.20 4.96
N LEU A 207 6.30 -14.97 3.89
CA LEU A 207 5.49 -16.19 3.72
C LEU A 207 5.89 -17.28 4.74
N GLY A 208 7.18 -17.42 5.05
CA GLY A 208 7.68 -18.35 6.06
C GLY A 208 7.20 -18.03 7.48
N ARG A 209 6.98 -16.74 7.80
CA ARG A 209 6.45 -16.31 9.11
C ARG A 209 4.96 -16.64 9.32
N LEU A 210 4.25 -17.08 8.29
CA LEU A 210 2.82 -17.38 8.38
C LEU A 210 2.51 -18.66 9.16
N GLY A 211 3.48 -19.44 9.57
CA GLY A 211 3.34 -20.63 10.42
C GLY A 211 2.20 -21.58 10.04
N GLU A 212 2.35 -22.85 10.33
CA GLU A 212 1.38 -23.93 10.02
C GLU A 212 0.03 -23.82 10.75
N GLU A 213 -0.13 -22.91 11.69
CA GLU A 213 -1.30 -22.84 12.60
C GLU A 213 -2.51 -22.06 12.05
N ARG A 214 -2.40 -21.38 10.91
CA ARG A 214 -3.55 -20.65 10.35
C ARG A 214 -4.22 -21.45 9.25
N SER A 215 -5.52 -21.70 9.41
CA SER A 215 -6.33 -22.28 8.33
C SER A 215 -6.19 -21.48 7.05
N LEU A 216 -5.56 -22.07 6.02
CA LEU A 216 -5.36 -21.43 4.71
C LEU A 216 -6.63 -21.39 3.88
N SER A 217 -7.74 -21.98 4.33
CA SER A 217 -9.00 -22.06 3.58
C SER A 217 -9.65 -20.69 3.31
N GLU A 218 -9.46 -19.73 4.22
CA GLU A 218 -10.00 -18.37 4.10
C GLU A 218 -9.08 -17.40 3.34
N ILE A 219 -7.87 -17.83 2.95
CA ILE A 219 -6.89 -16.98 2.29
C ILE A 219 -7.06 -17.06 0.77
N PRO A 220 -7.10 -15.94 0.03
CA PRO A 220 -7.15 -15.95 -1.43
C PRO A 220 -5.99 -16.77 -2.02
N SER A 221 -6.29 -17.61 -3.00
CA SER A 221 -5.28 -18.50 -3.62
C SER A 221 -4.05 -17.73 -4.16
N ALA A 222 -4.25 -16.49 -4.63
CA ALA A 222 -3.16 -15.61 -5.09
C ALA A 222 -2.16 -15.25 -3.98
N GLN A 223 -2.59 -15.26 -2.70
CA GLN A 223 -1.73 -14.95 -1.54
C GLN A 223 -1.08 -16.20 -0.94
N ARG A 224 -1.58 -17.38 -1.27
CA ARG A 224 -1.03 -18.68 -0.80
C ARG A 224 0.05 -19.26 -1.70
N ARG A 225 0.16 -18.76 -2.92
CA ARG A 225 1.10 -19.32 -3.91
C ARG A 225 2.53 -18.90 -3.60
N PRO A 226 3.51 -19.79 -3.79
CA PRO A 226 4.92 -19.42 -3.72
C PRO A 226 5.25 -18.35 -4.78
N VAL A 227 6.36 -17.65 -4.56
CA VAL A 227 6.82 -16.62 -5.51
C VAL A 227 6.99 -17.25 -6.89
N PRO A 228 6.37 -16.66 -7.94
CA PRO A 228 6.47 -17.19 -9.29
C PRO A 228 7.92 -17.21 -9.75
N LYS A 229 8.36 -18.33 -10.33
CA LYS A 229 9.65 -18.43 -11.01
C LYS A 229 9.62 -17.63 -12.32
N SER A 230 10.77 -17.41 -12.94
CA SER A 230 10.86 -16.70 -14.24
C SER A 230 10.12 -17.43 -15.36
N LEU A 231 9.69 -16.72 -16.40
CA LEU A 231 9.06 -17.33 -17.58
C LEU A 231 10.00 -18.33 -18.26
N VAL A 232 11.31 -18.04 -18.28
CA VAL A 232 12.36 -18.96 -18.75
C VAL A 232 12.34 -20.27 -17.97
N TYR A 233 12.13 -20.22 -16.65
CA TYR A 233 12.02 -21.43 -15.81
C TYR A 233 10.83 -22.30 -16.22
N TYR A 234 9.66 -21.70 -16.45
CA TYR A 234 8.46 -22.46 -16.87
C TYR A 234 8.64 -23.05 -18.27
N GLU A 235 9.26 -22.32 -19.18
CA GLU A 235 9.59 -22.81 -20.52
C GLU A 235 10.53 -24.02 -20.45
N ALA A 236 11.63 -23.93 -19.69
CA ALA A 236 12.60 -25.02 -19.55
C ALA A 236 12.07 -26.26 -18.82
N LYS A 237 11.07 -26.10 -17.96
CA LYS A 237 10.45 -27.18 -17.17
C LYS A 237 9.27 -27.85 -17.87
N SER A 238 8.79 -27.32 -18.97
CA SER A 238 7.60 -27.81 -19.67
C SER A 238 7.97 -28.63 -20.91
N LEU A 239 7.16 -29.62 -21.20
CA LEU A 239 7.34 -30.46 -22.39
C LEU A 239 7.05 -29.72 -23.71
N ASP A 240 6.18 -28.73 -23.65
CA ASP A 240 5.76 -27.90 -24.77
C ASP A 240 5.42 -26.49 -24.34
N ARG A 241 5.43 -25.55 -25.30
CA ARG A 241 5.12 -24.12 -25.09
C ARG A 241 3.77 -23.89 -24.41
N ASP A 242 2.74 -24.63 -24.84
CA ASP A 242 1.38 -24.42 -24.32
C ASP A 242 1.27 -24.86 -22.86
N SER A 243 2.01 -25.92 -22.48
CA SER A 243 2.16 -26.33 -21.07
C SER A 243 2.91 -25.28 -20.25
N ALA A 244 3.97 -24.68 -20.79
CA ALA A 244 4.69 -23.58 -20.14
C ALA A 244 3.77 -22.39 -19.88
N ILE A 245 2.97 -21.99 -20.87
CA ILE A 245 1.97 -20.92 -20.77
C ILE A 245 0.98 -21.19 -19.64
N VAL A 246 0.46 -22.43 -19.55
CA VAL A 246 -0.50 -22.81 -18.50
C VAL A 246 0.15 -22.80 -17.12
N LEU A 247 1.37 -23.31 -16.97
CA LEU A 247 2.11 -23.29 -15.70
C LEU A 247 2.45 -21.88 -15.26
N ALA A 248 2.93 -21.03 -16.18
CA ALA A 248 3.20 -19.62 -15.90
C ALA A 248 1.92 -18.88 -15.46
N TYR A 249 0.80 -19.11 -16.12
CA TYR A 249 -0.48 -18.52 -15.74
C TYR A 249 -0.98 -19.03 -14.37
N LYS A 250 -0.90 -20.35 -14.14
CA LYS A 250 -1.30 -20.98 -12.85
C LYS A 250 -0.44 -20.52 -11.68
N SER A 251 0.80 -20.06 -11.91
CA SER A 251 1.65 -19.49 -10.87
C SER A 251 1.05 -18.21 -10.27
N GLY A 252 0.20 -17.50 -11.03
CA GLY A 252 -0.46 -16.26 -10.62
C GLY A 252 0.44 -15.03 -10.63
N GLY A 253 1.69 -15.15 -11.07
CA GLY A 253 2.65 -14.05 -11.12
C GLY A 253 2.68 -13.27 -12.44
N TYR A 254 2.02 -13.78 -13.47
CA TYR A 254 2.05 -13.19 -14.80
C TYR A 254 0.64 -12.96 -15.33
N SER A 255 0.42 -11.82 -15.99
CA SER A 255 -0.80 -11.58 -16.75
C SER A 255 -0.75 -12.35 -18.09
N MET A 256 -1.92 -12.56 -18.71
CA MET A 256 -1.98 -13.14 -20.05
C MET A 256 -1.22 -12.29 -21.08
N LYS A 257 -1.08 -10.98 -20.83
CA LYS A 257 -0.31 -10.08 -21.68
C LYS A 257 1.19 -10.34 -21.51
N ASP A 258 1.71 -10.38 -20.27
CA ASP A 258 3.13 -10.65 -20.00
C ASP A 258 3.57 -11.99 -20.59
N ILE A 259 2.71 -13.03 -20.46
CA ILE A 259 2.93 -14.34 -21.04
C ILE A 259 2.91 -14.26 -22.57
N GLY A 260 1.96 -13.51 -23.13
CA GLY A 260 1.85 -13.29 -24.56
C GLY A 260 3.09 -12.59 -25.12
N ASP A 261 3.53 -11.53 -24.50
CA ASP A 261 4.71 -10.75 -24.90
C ASP A 261 5.98 -11.63 -24.87
N TYR A 262 6.14 -12.50 -23.85
CA TYR A 262 7.28 -13.42 -23.76
C TYR A 262 7.27 -14.51 -24.83
N PHE A 263 6.11 -15.16 -25.09
CA PHE A 263 6.00 -16.26 -26.06
C PHE A 263 5.67 -15.80 -27.49
N GLY A 264 5.67 -14.48 -27.76
CA GLY A 264 5.34 -13.94 -29.08
C GLY A 264 3.89 -14.17 -29.50
N LEU A 265 2.94 -14.17 -28.57
CA LEU A 265 1.53 -14.44 -28.79
C LEU A 265 0.65 -13.27 -28.34
N HIS A 266 -0.44 -13.03 -29.10
CA HIS A 266 -1.46 -12.11 -28.60
C HIS A 266 -2.18 -12.71 -27.38
N TYR A 267 -2.53 -11.90 -26.38
CA TYR A 267 -3.15 -12.34 -25.12
C TYR A 267 -4.42 -13.19 -25.31
N SER A 268 -5.19 -12.95 -26.38
CA SER A 268 -6.37 -13.76 -26.72
C SER A 268 -6.02 -15.20 -27.11
N ARG A 269 -4.83 -15.42 -27.68
CA ARG A 269 -4.33 -16.78 -27.98
C ARG A 269 -3.91 -17.47 -26.68
N VAL A 270 -3.23 -16.77 -25.79
CA VAL A 270 -2.89 -17.25 -24.44
C VAL A 270 -4.15 -17.70 -23.71
N SER A 271 -5.20 -16.88 -23.71
CA SER A 271 -6.49 -17.20 -23.08
C SER A 271 -7.12 -18.49 -23.63
N ARG A 272 -7.07 -18.69 -24.97
CA ARG A 272 -7.59 -19.91 -25.59
C ARG A 272 -6.80 -21.15 -25.21
N ILE A 273 -5.46 -21.07 -25.15
CA ILE A 273 -4.59 -22.17 -24.72
C ILE A 273 -4.91 -22.55 -23.27
N ILE A 274 -5.00 -21.58 -22.38
CA ILE A 274 -5.33 -21.81 -20.96
C ILE A 274 -6.70 -22.52 -20.85
N LYS A 275 -7.71 -22.02 -21.57
CA LYS A 275 -9.07 -22.58 -21.53
C LYS A 275 -9.12 -24.02 -22.10
N ALA A 276 -8.36 -24.31 -23.16
CA ALA A 276 -8.31 -25.62 -23.74
C ALA A 276 -7.69 -26.68 -22.81
N LYS A 277 -6.54 -26.34 -22.16
CA LYS A 277 -5.85 -27.27 -21.25
C LYS A 277 -6.42 -27.27 -19.80
N SER A 278 -7.37 -26.41 -19.47
CA SER A 278 -8.10 -26.45 -18.17
C SER A 278 -9.31 -27.38 -18.20
N LYS A 279 -9.66 -27.97 -19.37
CA LYS A 279 -10.78 -28.88 -19.53
C LYS A 279 -10.32 -30.35 -19.61
N THR A 280 -9.02 -30.59 -19.64
CA THR A 280 -8.39 -31.91 -19.57
C THR A 280 -7.77 -32.12 -18.19
#